data_4ad354ba5365129163f705b894562721
#
_entry.id   4ad354ba5365129163f705b894562721
#
_cell.length_a   1.000
_cell.length_b   1.000
_cell.length_c   1.000
_cell.angle_alpha   90.00
_cell.angle_beta   90.00
_cell.angle_gamma   90.00
#
_symmetry.space_group_name_H-M   'P 1'
#
loop_
_entity.id
_entity.type
_entity.pdbx_description
1 polymer ?
#
loop_
_entity_poly.entity_id
_entity_poly.type
_entity_poly.pdbx_seq_one_letter_code
_entity_poly.pdbx_strand_id
1 'polypeptide(L)'
;MKKNLVRSFLIFQFIFVLSACSSLDGLRFWNTDEVDPDEPRELEAFSNKKIISLVWSKSFSGKNEIGNFEPDFSSNKIFFADTDGSVYSIQSENGEQNWSSELNFLSSGVAAAFGIIVVADIDGNVIALNQNDGTKIWTQNVKGEVLSKVAIDAKVVVVKTGSGELLGLDKDNGSIKWSYRSKLPTLTVRGSSSPVIVDDKVYVSFDNGRLAVFELDSGYLIWDGAISYVSGTSELENLIDSDSNPLVEGGLVYTTNYQGKLNLSLIHI
;
A
#
# COMPACT_ATOMS: atom_id res chain seq x y z
N MET A 1 22.27 -71.70 -30.62
CA MET A 1 23.29 -70.84 -29.97
C MET A 1 23.34 -69.39 -30.50
N LYS A 2 23.20 -69.10 -31.80
CA LYS A 2 23.33 -67.75 -32.36
C LYS A 2 22.21 -66.71 -31.91
N LYS A 3 20.99 -67.18 -31.65
CA LYS A 3 19.88 -66.27 -31.23
C LYS A 3 20.04 -65.72 -29.82
N ASN A 4 20.67 -66.43 -28.93
CA ASN A 4 20.88 -65.99 -27.55
C ASN A 4 22.03 -64.97 -27.42
N LEU A 5 23.01 -65.06 -28.30
CA LEU A 5 24.15 -64.13 -28.32
C LEU A 5 23.74 -62.72 -28.79
N VAL A 6 22.88 -62.66 -29.81
CA VAL A 6 22.35 -61.36 -30.32
C VAL A 6 21.43 -60.70 -29.31
N ARG A 7 20.63 -61.47 -28.58
CA ARG A 7 19.77 -61.01 -27.54
C ARG A 7 20.54 -60.46 -26.32
N SER A 8 21.60 -61.11 -25.91
CA SER A 8 22.51 -60.65 -24.86
C SER A 8 23.27 -59.41 -25.27
N PHE A 9 23.67 -59.30 -26.54
CA PHE A 9 24.34 -58.07 -27.03
C PHE A 9 23.42 -56.84 -27.09
N LEU A 10 22.17 -57.01 -27.51
CA LEU A 10 21.18 -55.97 -27.52
C LEU A 10 20.79 -55.50 -26.11
N ILE A 11 20.72 -56.41 -25.14
CA ILE A 11 20.45 -56.04 -23.73
C ILE A 11 21.65 -55.30 -23.13
N PHE A 12 22.87 -55.70 -23.46
CA PHE A 12 24.08 -55.02 -22.99
C PHE A 12 24.21 -53.60 -23.58
N GLN A 13 23.84 -53.43 -24.84
CA GLN A 13 23.83 -52.12 -25.50
C GLN A 13 22.74 -51.20 -24.94
N PHE A 14 21.57 -51.74 -24.52
CA PHE A 14 20.49 -50.98 -23.91
C PHE A 14 20.81 -50.51 -22.48
N ILE A 15 21.57 -51.33 -21.71
CA ILE A 15 22.05 -50.97 -20.37
C ILE A 15 23.12 -49.87 -20.45
N PHE A 16 23.94 -49.85 -21.50
CA PHE A 16 24.97 -48.81 -21.68
C PHE A 16 24.39 -47.44 -22.05
N VAL A 17 23.23 -47.43 -22.71
CA VAL A 17 22.52 -46.18 -23.04
C VAL A 17 21.81 -45.56 -21.81
N LEU A 18 21.40 -46.41 -20.84
CA LEU A 18 20.75 -45.94 -19.61
C LEU A 18 21.72 -45.38 -18.55
N SER A 19 23.00 -45.75 -18.62
CA SER A 19 24.03 -45.23 -17.70
C SER A 19 24.70 -43.93 -18.21
N ALA A 20 24.39 -43.48 -19.43
CA ALA A 20 24.95 -42.27 -20.00
C ALA A 20 24.20 -40.97 -19.53
N CYS A 21 23.06 -41.10 -18.84
CA CYS A 21 22.30 -39.93 -18.35
C CYS A 21 22.88 -39.27 -17.10
N SER A 22 23.88 -39.85 -16.42
CA SER A 22 24.45 -39.29 -15.19
C SER A 22 25.78 -38.54 -15.37
N SER A 23 26.32 -38.49 -16.59
CA SER A 23 27.60 -37.80 -16.85
C SER A 23 27.53 -36.68 -17.90
N LEU A 24 26.32 -36.19 -18.22
CA LEU A 24 26.12 -35.10 -19.17
C LEU A 24 26.09 -33.69 -18.52
N ASP A 25 26.28 -33.61 -17.20
CA ASP A 25 26.39 -32.30 -16.51
C ASP A 25 27.64 -31.51 -16.95
N GLY A 26 28.63 -32.16 -17.56
CA GLY A 26 29.82 -31.48 -18.09
C GLY A 26 29.70 -30.94 -19.52
N LEU A 27 28.55 -31.16 -20.21
CA LEU A 27 28.32 -30.71 -21.58
C LEU A 27 27.23 -29.63 -21.71
N ARG A 28 26.97 -28.90 -20.61
CA ARG A 28 26.16 -27.66 -20.68
C ARG A 28 27.01 -26.57 -21.32
N PHE A 29 27.01 -26.48 -22.64
CA PHE A 29 27.61 -25.38 -23.42
C PHE A 29 26.80 -24.06 -23.35
N TRP A 30 25.71 -24.02 -22.56
CA TRP A 30 24.88 -22.84 -22.33
C TRP A 30 24.76 -22.48 -20.84
N ASN A 31 25.81 -22.70 -20.09
CA ASN A 31 25.99 -21.88 -18.90
C ASN A 31 26.50 -20.52 -19.40
N THR A 32 25.60 -19.75 -19.95
CA THR A 32 25.74 -18.30 -19.84
C THR A 32 25.44 -18.02 -18.39
N ASP A 33 26.43 -17.60 -17.63
CA ASP A 33 26.25 -16.88 -16.36
C ASP A 33 25.60 -15.50 -16.65
N GLU A 34 24.60 -15.48 -17.54
CA GLU A 34 23.70 -14.34 -17.68
C GLU A 34 22.84 -14.36 -16.42
N VAL A 35 23.29 -13.55 -15.44
CA VAL A 35 22.49 -13.19 -14.28
C VAL A 35 21.18 -12.64 -14.85
N ASP A 36 20.09 -13.34 -14.62
CA ASP A 36 18.76 -12.85 -14.96
C ASP A 36 18.61 -11.45 -14.34
N PRO A 37 18.45 -10.39 -15.13
CA PRO A 37 18.33 -9.05 -14.58
C PRO A 37 17.11 -8.90 -13.65
N ASP A 38 16.14 -9.82 -13.75
CA ASP A 38 14.94 -9.88 -12.91
C ASP A 38 15.10 -10.82 -11.70
N GLU A 39 16.22 -11.57 -11.59
CA GLU A 39 16.49 -12.41 -10.43
C GLU A 39 16.82 -11.56 -9.21
N PRO A 40 16.14 -11.77 -8.06
CA PRO A 40 16.44 -11.06 -6.83
C PRO A 40 17.89 -11.29 -6.41
N ARG A 41 18.65 -10.24 -6.21
CA ARG A 41 20.03 -10.35 -5.73
C ARG A 41 20.05 -10.89 -4.31
N GLU A 42 21.00 -11.75 -4.02
CA GLU A 42 21.28 -12.16 -2.65
C GLU A 42 21.64 -10.93 -1.80
N LEU A 43 21.04 -10.87 -0.61
CA LEU A 43 21.34 -9.79 0.34
C LEU A 43 22.76 -10.01 0.89
N GLU A 44 23.62 -9.02 0.71
CA GLU A 44 24.94 -9.03 1.34
C GLU A 44 24.80 -9.00 2.86
N ALA A 45 25.60 -9.83 3.54
CA ALA A 45 25.63 -9.83 4.99
C ALA A 45 26.15 -8.47 5.49
N PHE A 46 25.33 -7.78 6.29
CA PHE A 46 25.73 -6.53 6.92
C PHE A 46 25.80 -6.67 8.44
N SER A 47 26.72 -5.94 9.05
CA SER A 47 26.77 -5.87 10.51
C SER A 47 25.78 -4.82 11.02
N ASN A 48 24.87 -5.22 11.91
CA ASN A 48 23.98 -4.28 12.59
C ASN A 48 24.78 -3.31 13.46
N LYS A 49 24.75 -2.04 13.09
CA LYS A 49 25.41 -0.97 13.84
C LYS A 49 24.54 -0.39 14.96
N LYS A 50 23.24 -0.72 14.97
CA LYS A 50 22.30 -0.26 15.99
C LYS A 50 21.60 -1.45 16.63
N ILE A 51 21.57 -1.47 17.95
CA ILE A 51 20.78 -2.43 18.73
C ILE A 51 19.43 -1.78 18.97
N ILE A 52 18.37 -2.43 18.50
CA ILE A 52 16.98 -2.04 18.78
C ILE A 52 16.52 -2.91 19.93
N SER A 53 16.06 -2.29 21.02
CA SER A 53 15.47 -2.98 22.18
C SER A 53 13.97 -2.73 22.21
N LEU A 54 13.21 -3.78 22.54
CA LEU A 54 11.79 -3.65 22.79
C LEU A 54 11.58 -2.91 24.12
N VAL A 55 10.87 -1.77 24.08
CA VAL A 55 10.52 -0.99 25.27
C VAL A 55 9.23 -1.51 25.86
N TRP A 56 8.20 -1.69 25.05
CA TRP A 56 6.92 -2.27 25.42
C TRP A 56 6.23 -2.88 24.19
N SER A 57 5.21 -3.70 24.43
CA SER A 57 4.33 -4.22 23.39
C SER A 57 2.89 -4.25 23.85
N LYS A 58 1.94 -4.04 22.94
CA LYS A 58 0.51 -4.14 23.21
C LYS A 58 -0.16 -4.90 22.08
N SER A 59 -1.08 -5.79 22.43
CA SER A 59 -1.87 -6.58 21.47
C SER A 59 -3.30 -6.07 21.45
N PHE A 60 -3.91 -6.06 20.28
CA PHE A 60 -5.30 -5.73 20.02
C PHE A 60 -6.01 -6.97 19.48
N SER A 61 -7.33 -7.09 19.71
CA SER A 61 -8.10 -8.29 19.38
C SER A 61 -8.70 -8.26 17.96
N GLY A 62 -8.69 -7.13 17.30
CA GLY A 62 -9.27 -6.96 15.97
C GLY A 62 -8.59 -7.81 14.88
N LYS A 63 -9.37 -8.28 13.90
CA LYS A 63 -8.86 -8.99 12.72
C LYS A 63 -8.85 -8.03 11.55
N ASN A 64 -7.68 -7.76 10.97
CA ASN A 64 -7.56 -6.93 9.77
C ASN A 64 -7.90 -7.75 8.52
N GLU A 65 -9.16 -7.75 8.14
CA GLU A 65 -9.64 -8.40 6.91
C GLU A 65 -9.83 -7.38 5.77
N ILE A 66 -9.98 -6.10 6.10
CA ILE A 66 -10.26 -5.01 5.14
C ILE A 66 -9.51 -3.75 5.60
N GLY A 67 -8.92 -3.02 4.64
CA GLY A 67 -8.24 -1.74 4.89
C GLY A 67 -6.82 -1.85 5.45
N ASN A 68 -6.14 -0.71 5.51
CA ASN A 68 -4.81 -0.58 6.11
C ASN A 68 -4.91 0.10 7.47
N PHE A 69 -4.67 -0.65 8.55
CA PHE A 69 -4.81 -0.21 9.94
C PHE A 69 -3.46 0.12 10.58
N GLU A 70 -2.66 0.93 9.91
CA GLU A 70 -1.41 1.44 10.47
C GLU A 70 -1.70 2.40 11.63
N PRO A 71 -0.93 2.33 12.74
CA PRO A 71 -1.01 3.32 13.79
C PRO A 71 -0.52 4.68 13.29
N ASP A 72 -0.95 5.75 13.95
CA ASP A 72 -0.42 7.09 13.73
C ASP A 72 0.18 7.69 14.99
N PHE A 73 1.13 8.59 14.82
CA PHE A 73 1.87 9.20 15.91
C PHE A 73 1.70 10.73 15.88
N SER A 74 1.21 11.29 16.97
CA SER A 74 1.06 12.73 17.14
C SER A 74 1.16 13.13 18.60
N SER A 75 1.87 14.22 18.90
CA SER A 75 1.94 14.80 20.25
C SER A 75 2.34 13.80 21.34
N ASN A 76 3.37 12.98 21.08
CA ASN A 76 3.88 11.94 21.99
C ASN A 76 2.87 10.85 22.34
N LYS A 77 1.85 10.67 21.51
CA LYS A 77 0.83 9.62 21.61
C LYS A 77 0.81 8.79 20.34
N ILE A 78 0.51 7.52 20.50
CA ILE A 78 0.21 6.60 19.41
C ILE A 78 -1.30 6.42 19.37
N PHE A 79 -1.86 6.57 18.18
CA PHE A 79 -3.27 6.30 17.92
C PHE A 79 -3.38 5.05 17.08
N PHE A 80 -4.31 4.19 17.45
CA PHE A 80 -4.57 2.95 16.75
C PHE A 80 -6.08 2.73 16.67
N ALA A 81 -6.52 2.19 15.54
CA ALA A 81 -7.90 1.74 15.34
C ALA A 81 -7.89 0.29 14.91
N ASP A 82 -8.90 -0.47 15.32
CA ASP A 82 -9.10 -1.83 14.83
C ASP A 82 -10.42 -1.97 14.07
N THR A 83 -10.55 -3.07 13.34
CA THR A 83 -11.72 -3.32 12.50
C THR A 83 -13.02 -3.46 13.27
N ASP A 84 -12.97 -3.81 14.55
CA ASP A 84 -14.14 -3.97 15.41
C ASP A 84 -14.76 -2.60 15.79
N GLY A 85 -14.09 -1.49 15.46
CA GLY A 85 -14.57 -0.14 15.73
C GLY A 85 -13.91 0.55 16.90
N SER A 86 -12.98 -0.10 17.57
CA SER A 86 -12.29 0.49 18.71
C SER A 86 -11.17 1.40 18.26
N VAL A 87 -11.13 2.62 18.78
CA VAL A 87 -10.05 3.60 18.56
C VAL A 87 -9.36 3.87 19.89
N TYR A 88 -8.04 3.81 19.88
CA TYR A 88 -7.22 3.93 21.09
C TYR A 88 -6.26 5.10 21.00
N SER A 89 -6.03 5.77 22.14
CA SER A 89 -4.90 6.66 22.37
C SER A 89 -3.99 6.07 23.43
N ILE A 90 -2.71 5.94 23.13
CA ILE A 90 -1.72 5.25 23.93
C ILE A 90 -0.51 6.16 24.09
N GLN A 91 0.08 6.20 25.29
CA GLN A 91 1.33 6.89 25.54
C GLN A 91 2.49 6.17 24.82
N SER A 92 3.29 6.92 24.05
CA SER A 92 4.38 6.33 23.28
C SER A 92 5.52 5.80 24.16
N GLU A 93 5.69 6.31 25.37
CA GLU A 93 6.80 5.97 26.26
C GLU A 93 6.61 4.62 26.95
N ASN A 94 5.39 4.29 27.38
CA ASN A 94 5.13 3.14 28.27
C ASN A 94 3.97 2.25 27.81
N GLY A 95 3.25 2.61 26.74
CA GLY A 95 2.10 1.85 26.24
C GLY A 95 0.83 1.97 27.08
N GLU A 96 0.76 2.89 28.05
CA GLU A 96 -0.45 3.14 28.82
C GLU A 96 -1.55 3.76 27.97
N GLN A 97 -2.78 3.27 28.14
CA GLN A 97 -3.93 3.79 27.42
C GLN A 97 -4.42 5.08 28.06
N ASN A 98 -4.51 6.15 27.27
CA ASN A 98 -5.10 7.40 27.70
C ASN A 98 -6.63 7.34 27.66
N TRP A 99 -7.18 6.87 26.52
CA TRP A 99 -8.61 6.71 26.29
C TRP A 99 -8.87 5.68 25.19
N SER A 100 -10.10 5.20 25.10
CA SER A 100 -10.63 4.46 23.95
C SER A 100 -12.04 4.91 23.62
N SER A 101 -12.40 4.81 22.35
CA SER A 101 -13.75 5.11 21.82
C SER A 101 -14.23 3.94 21.00
N GLU A 102 -15.51 3.62 21.12
CA GLU A 102 -16.18 2.57 20.38
C GLU A 102 -17.02 3.18 19.26
N LEU A 103 -16.80 2.71 18.04
CA LEU A 103 -17.52 3.12 16.83
C LEU A 103 -18.14 1.89 16.16
N ASN A 104 -18.68 2.05 14.94
CA ASN A 104 -19.04 0.94 14.07
C ASN A 104 -17.78 0.31 13.46
N PHE A 105 -17.93 -0.85 12.80
CA PHE A 105 -16.85 -1.51 12.07
C PHE A 105 -16.12 -0.55 11.16
N LEU A 106 -14.79 -0.45 11.34
CA LEU A 106 -13.95 0.47 10.58
C LEU A 106 -13.38 -0.21 9.32
N SER A 107 -13.16 0.58 8.29
CA SER A 107 -12.55 0.20 7.01
C SER A 107 -11.22 0.89 6.73
N SER A 108 -10.87 1.94 7.48
CA SER A 108 -9.60 2.65 7.34
C SER A 108 -8.81 2.71 8.63
N GLY A 109 -7.48 2.82 8.51
CA GLY A 109 -6.60 3.15 9.62
C GLY A 109 -6.82 4.57 10.12
N VAL A 110 -6.23 4.86 11.27
CA VAL A 110 -6.33 6.15 11.96
C VAL A 110 -5.38 7.18 11.34
N ALA A 111 -5.85 8.42 11.19
CA ALA A 111 -5.01 9.59 10.94
C ALA A 111 -5.14 10.56 12.13
N ALA A 112 -4.02 11.08 12.62
CA ALA A 112 -3.98 11.95 13.80
C ALA A 112 -3.12 13.18 13.55
N ALA A 113 -3.73 14.36 13.44
CA ALA A 113 -3.04 15.64 13.29
C ALA A 113 -3.96 16.82 13.70
N PHE A 114 -3.36 17.94 13.96
CA PHE A 114 -4.08 19.22 14.21
C PHE A 114 -5.23 19.13 15.23
N GLY A 115 -5.06 18.32 16.29
CA GLY A 115 -6.01 18.19 17.39
C GLY A 115 -7.17 17.24 17.12
N ILE A 116 -7.26 16.61 15.97
CA ILE A 116 -8.28 15.63 15.62
C ILE A 116 -7.69 14.28 15.26
N ILE A 117 -8.51 13.27 15.34
CA ILE A 117 -8.28 11.93 14.80
C ILE A 117 -9.39 11.64 13.82
N VAL A 118 -9.05 11.08 12.68
CA VAL A 118 -10.03 10.73 11.65
C VAL A 118 -9.89 9.25 11.30
N VAL A 119 -11.04 8.57 11.26
CA VAL A 119 -11.21 7.19 10.79
C VAL A 119 -12.41 7.12 9.83
N ALA A 120 -12.55 6.02 9.11
CA ALA A 120 -13.74 5.77 8.31
C ALA A 120 -14.31 4.38 8.61
N ASP A 121 -15.64 4.27 8.56
CA ASP A 121 -16.36 3.03 8.73
C ASP A 121 -16.71 2.37 7.37
N ILE A 122 -17.21 1.13 7.44
CA ILE A 122 -17.58 0.35 6.26
C ILE A 122 -18.77 0.92 5.48
N ASP A 123 -19.56 1.81 6.10
CA ASP A 123 -20.70 2.48 5.49
C ASP A 123 -20.31 3.79 4.77
N GLY A 124 -19.02 4.10 4.75
CA GLY A 124 -18.48 5.32 4.15
C GLY A 124 -18.67 6.57 4.99
N ASN A 125 -18.86 6.43 6.30
CA ASN A 125 -18.83 7.56 7.20
C ASN A 125 -17.39 7.85 7.60
N VAL A 126 -16.94 9.06 7.33
CA VAL A 126 -15.70 9.63 7.84
C VAL A 126 -16.02 10.28 9.18
N ILE A 127 -15.31 9.89 10.23
CA ILE A 127 -15.61 10.25 11.61
C ILE A 127 -14.39 10.96 12.19
N ALA A 128 -14.58 12.17 12.69
CA ALA A 128 -13.55 12.90 13.43
C ALA A 128 -13.81 12.82 14.94
N LEU A 129 -12.74 12.51 15.67
CA LEU A 129 -12.69 12.46 17.12
C LEU A 129 -11.72 13.51 17.65
N ASN A 130 -11.97 13.99 18.85
CA ASN A 130 -11.03 14.85 19.57
C ASN A 130 -9.79 14.05 19.99
N GLN A 131 -8.62 14.53 19.65
CA GLN A 131 -7.35 13.86 19.92
C GLN A 131 -7.06 13.66 21.42
N ASN A 132 -7.64 14.49 22.31
CA ASN A 132 -7.34 14.47 23.74
C ASN A 132 -8.18 13.46 24.51
N ASP A 133 -9.46 13.30 24.16
CA ASP A 133 -10.43 12.54 24.92
C ASP A 133 -11.24 11.51 24.11
N GLY A 134 -11.05 11.46 22.77
CA GLY A 134 -11.75 10.54 21.89
C GLY A 134 -13.23 10.85 21.66
N THR A 135 -13.71 12.02 22.08
CA THR A 135 -15.11 12.41 21.85
C THR A 135 -15.33 12.74 20.36
N LYS A 136 -16.49 12.34 19.85
CA LYS A 136 -16.84 12.58 18.46
C LYS A 136 -17.11 14.05 18.19
N ILE A 137 -16.44 14.62 17.18
CA ILE A 137 -16.61 16.01 16.75
C ILE A 137 -17.65 16.09 15.64
N TRP A 138 -17.44 15.34 14.54
CA TRP A 138 -18.36 15.30 13.40
C TRP A 138 -18.33 13.94 12.72
N THR A 139 -19.33 13.70 11.87
CA THR A 139 -19.42 12.57 10.96
C THR A 139 -19.92 13.05 9.60
N GLN A 140 -19.25 12.64 8.53
CA GLN A 140 -19.61 12.96 7.15
C GLN A 140 -19.66 11.69 6.31
N ASN A 141 -20.80 11.37 5.70
CA ASN A 141 -20.89 10.26 4.76
C ASN A 141 -20.39 10.70 3.37
N VAL A 142 -19.39 9.99 2.83
CA VAL A 142 -18.77 10.28 1.52
C VAL A 142 -19.31 9.40 0.38
N LYS A 143 -20.34 8.61 0.64
CA LYS A 143 -21.04 7.73 -0.34
C LYS A 143 -20.11 6.77 -1.07
N GLY A 144 -19.06 6.34 -0.42
CA GLY A 144 -18.07 5.41 -0.96
C GLY A 144 -17.23 4.82 0.15
N GLU A 145 -16.74 3.59 -0.07
CA GLU A 145 -15.87 2.92 0.88
C GLU A 145 -14.52 3.64 0.98
N VAL A 146 -14.00 3.86 2.18
CA VAL A 146 -12.69 4.47 2.43
C VAL A 146 -11.77 3.39 2.99
N LEU A 147 -10.81 2.94 2.18
CA LEU A 147 -9.89 1.85 2.54
C LEU A 147 -8.50 2.33 2.92
N SER A 148 -8.17 3.59 2.63
CA SER A 148 -6.90 4.20 2.95
C SER A 148 -7.02 5.19 4.09
N LYS A 149 -5.91 5.40 4.77
CA LYS A 149 -5.75 6.47 5.75
C LYS A 149 -5.99 7.82 5.07
N VAL A 150 -6.75 8.70 5.72
CA VAL A 150 -6.98 10.07 5.26
C VAL A 150 -5.74 10.94 5.50
N ALA A 151 -5.60 12.04 4.77
CA ALA A 151 -4.59 13.05 5.07
C ALA A 151 -5.24 14.26 5.75
N ILE A 152 -4.59 14.81 6.77
CA ILE A 152 -5.13 15.92 7.58
C ILE A 152 -4.19 17.11 7.52
N ASP A 153 -4.72 18.26 7.21
CA ASP A 153 -4.09 19.56 7.32
C ASP A 153 -4.84 20.46 8.33
N ALA A 154 -4.33 21.64 8.58
CA ALA A 154 -4.92 22.60 9.52
C ALA A 154 -6.37 23.00 9.19
N LYS A 155 -6.79 22.90 7.93
CA LYS A 155 -8.11 23.33 7.44
C LYS A 155 -8.90 22.25 6.70
N VAL A 156 -8.21 21.24 6.18
CA VAL A 156 -8.80 20.27 5.25
C VAL A 156 -8.43 18.83 5.66
N VAL A 157 -9.40 17.95 5.58
CA VAL A 157 -9.22 16.50 5.63
C VAL A 157 -9.42 15.96 4.22
N VAL A 158 -8.42 15.30 3.66
CA VAL A 158 -8.47 14.73 2.31
C VAL A 158 -8.76 13.24 2.40
N VAL A 159 -9.83 12.82 1.72
CA VAL A 159 -10.35 11.45 1.73
C VAL A 159 -10.36 10.91 0.31
N LYS A 160 -9.82 9.71 0.11
CA LYS A 160 -9.92 8.94 -1.14
C LYS A 160 -10.87 7.77 -0.93
N THR A 161 -11.83 7.59 -1.83
CA THR A 161 -12.75 6.44 -1.79
C THR A 161 -12.31 5.35 -2.78
N GLY A 162 -12.68 4.12 -2.50
CA GLY A 162 -12.48 2.99 -3.42
C GLY A 162 -13.21 3.12 -4.76
N SER A 163 -14.16 4.06 -4.89
CA SER A 163 -14.82 4.41 -6.15
C SER A 163 -14.06 5.45 -6.99
N GLY A 164 -12.82 5.81 -6.58
CA GLY A 164 -11.97 6.79 -7.29
C GLY A 164 -12.36 8.24 -7.06
N GLU A 165 -13.14 8.53 -6.02
CA GLU A 165 -13.46 9.90 -5.64
C GLU A 165 -12.46 10.41 -4.60
N LEU A 166 -11.97 11.64 -4.79
CA LEU A 166 -11.13 12.36 -3.85
C LEU A 166 -11.94 13.55 -3.35
N LEU A 167 -12.03 13.70 -2.02
CA LEU A 167 -12.80 14.76 -1.39
C LEU A 167 -11.92 15.55 -0.41
N GLY A 168 -12.10 16.86 -0.39
CA GLY A 168 -11.62 17.71 0.68
C GLY A 168 -12.77 18.07 1.60
N LEU A 169 -12.66 17.70 2.87
CA LEU A 169 -13.64 18.02 3.91
C LEU A 169 -13.11 19.15 4.78
N ASP A 170 -13.98 20.00 5.25
CA ASP A 170 -13.64 20.99 6.26
C ASP A 170 -13.26 20.28 7.58
N LYS A 171 -12.07 20.59 8.10
CA LYS A 171 -11.53 19.90 9.28
C LYS A 171 -12.41 20.06 10.52
N ASP A 172 -13.07 21.20 10.69
CA ASP A 172 -13.76 21.53 11.94
C ASP A 172 -15.21 21.01 11.98
N ASN A 173 -15.85 20.82 10.81
CA ASN A 173 -17.26 20.42 10.74
C ASN A 173 -17.56 19.27 9.77
N GLY A 174 -16.58 18.79 9.00
CA GLY A 174 -16.72 17.68 8.06
C GLY A 174 -17.44 18.00 6.75
N SER A 175 -17.87 19.26 6.51
CA SER A 175 -18.56 19.59 5.27
C SER A 175 -17.64 19.45 4.04
N ILE A 176 -18.20 18.95 2.92
CA ILE A 176 -17.44 18.80 1.67
C ILE A 176 -17.16 20.19 1.09
N LYS A 177 -15.87 20.53 0.97
CA LYS A 177 -15.38 21.77 0.35
C LYS A 177 -15.24 21.61 -1.16
N TRP A 178 -14.69 20.48 -1.58
CA TRP A 178 -14.47 20.14 -2.98
C TRP A 178 -14.45 18.63 -3.18
N SER A 179 -14.64 18.20 -4.42
CA SER A 179 -14.50 16.81 -4.84
C SER A 179 -13.94 16.70 -6.24
N TYR A 180 -13.22 15.62 -6.49
CA TYR A 180 -12.70 15.22 -7.80
C TYR A 180 -12.98 13.74 -8.00
N ARG A 181 -13.35 13.34 -9.22
CA ARG A 181 -13.60 11.94 -9.57
C ARG A 181 -12.62 11.47 -10.65
N SER A 182 -11.81 10.49 -10.31
CA SER A 182 -10.96 9.78 -11.25
C SER A 182 -11.76 8.67 -11.96
N LYS A 183 -11.42 8.42 -13.22
CA LYS A 183 -12.01 7.30 -13.96
C LYS A 183 -11.33 6.01 -13.53
N LEU A 184 -12.13 5.06 -13.04
CA LEU A 184 -11.62 3.73 -12.67
C LEU A 184 -11.38 2.86 -13.91
N PRO A 185 -10.38 1.96 -13.89
CA PRO A 185 -10.24 0.88 -14.85
C PRO A 185 -11.35 -0.17 -14.66
N THR A 186 -11.46 -1.09 -15.63
CA THR A 186 -12.47 -2.16 -15.60
C THR A 186 -12.21 -3.16 -14.47
N LEU A 187 -10.92 -3.40 -14.15
CA LEU A 187 -10.48 -4.29 -13.09
C LEU A 187 -9.45 -3.56 -12.22
N THR A 188 -9.63 -3.61 -10.91
CA THR A 188 -8.70 -3.07 -9.91
C THR A 188 -8.41 -4.12 -8.86
N VAL A 189 -7.22 -4.08 -8.27
CA VAL A 189 -6.93 -4.73 -6.99
C VAL A 189 -7.54 -3.85 -5.92
N ARG A 190 -8.22 -4.44 -4.93
CA ARG A 190 -8.88 -3.69 -3.85
C ARG A 190 -7.86 -3.15 -2.83
N GLY A 191 -6.82 -2.49 -3.31
CA GLY A 191 -5.88 -1.73 -2.54
C GLY A 191 -6.27 -0.25 -2.52
N SER A 192 -5.62 0.56 -1.72
CA SER A 192 -5.84 1.99 -1.77
C SER A 192 -4.65 2.74 -1.20
N SER A 193 -3.98 3.52 -2.05
CA SER A 193 -2.98 4.48 -1.60
C SER A 193 -3.61 5.62 -0.80
N SER A 194 -2.95 6.05 0.26
CA SER A 194 -3.36 7.23 1.02
C SER A 194 -2.95 8.51 0.29
N PRO A 195 -3.78 9.56 0.32
CA PRO A 195 -3.37 10.90 -0.08
C PRO A 195 -2.22 11.41 0.79
N VAL A 196 -1.33 12.20 0.22
CA VAL A 196 -0.21 12.83 0.94
C VAL A 196 -0.26 14.33 0.73
N ILE A 197 -0.17 15.10 1.82
CA ILE A 197 -0.18 16.57 1.79
C ILE A 197 1.24 17.08 2.02
N VAL A 198 1.75 17.88 1.08
CA VAL A 198 3.03 18.58 1.19
C VAL A 198 2.90 19.98 0.55
N ASP A 199 3.28 21.00 1.27
CA ASP A 199 3.32 22.41 0.78
C ASP A 199 2.01 22.87 0.08
N ASP A 200 0.89 22.77 0.76
CA ASP A 200 -0.45 23.13 0.27
C ASP A 200 -0.92 22.37 -0.99
N LYS A 201 -0.29 21.22 -1.26
CA LYS A 201 -0.67 20.34 -2.36
C LYS A 201 -1.00 18.95 -1.86
N VAL A 202 -1.92 18.29 -2.56
CA VAL A 202 -2.33 16.91 -2.33
C VAL A 202 -1.80 16.04 -3.47
N TYR A 203 -1.02 15.04 -3.13
CA TYR A 203 -0.48 14.04 -4.05
C TYR A 203 -1.26 12.74 -3.87
N VAL A 204 -1.78 12.20 -4.96
CA VAL A 204 -2.65 11.01 -4.92
C VAL A 204 -2.31 10.08 -6.06
N SER A 205 -2.06 8.82 -5.75
CA SER A 205 -2.03 7.73 -6.74
C SER A 205 -3.42 7.13 -6.87
N PHE A 206 -3.85 6.90 -8.11
CA PHE A 206 -5.16 6.31 -8.44
C PHE A 206 -5.01 4.92 -9.06
N ASP A 207 -6.04 4.11 -8.91
CA ASP A 207 -6.09 2.73 -9.39
C ASP A 207 -6.08 2.63 -10.93
N ASN A 208 -6.25 3.75 -11.63
CA ASN A 208 -6.04 3.84 -13.10
C ASN A 208 -4.58 4.07 -13.50
N GLY A 209 -3.63 3.87 -12.59
CA GLY A 209 -2.20 4.03 -12.86
C GLY A 209 -1.76 5.49 -13.08
N ARG A 210 -2.48 6.44 -12.50
CA ARG A 210 -2.14 7.87 -12.59
C ARG A 210 -1.77 8.43 -11.23
N LEU A 211 -0.77 9.29 -11.22
CA LEU A 211 -0.45 10.17 -10.11
C LEU A 211 -1.02 11.55 -10.43
N ALA A 212 -1.74 12.15 -9.51
CA ALA A 212 -2.29 13.48 -9.66
C ALA A 212 -1.92 14.39 -8.48
N VAL A 213 -1.81 15.68 -8.75
CA VAL A 213 -1.49 16.73 -7.77
C VAL A 213 -2.58 17.78 -7.81
N PHE A 214 -3.11 18.09 -6.64
CA PHE A 214 -4.18 19.07 -6.47
C PHE A 214 -3.77 20.19 -5.52
N GLU A 215 -4.35 21.35 -5.69
CA GLU A 215 -4.32 22.41 -4.69
C GLU A 215 -5.19 22.01 -3.50
N LEU A 216 -4.66 22.10 -2.29
CA LEU A 216 -5.30 21.59 -1.09
C LEU A 216 -6.64 22.27 -0.75
N ASP A 217 -6.69 23.60 -0.83
CA ASP A 217 -7.87 24.38 -0.41
C ASP A 217 -9.04 24.30 -1.40
N SER A 218 -8.76 24.22 -2.70
CA SER A 218 -9.77 24.28 -3.77
C SER A 218 -10.05 22.95 -4.44
N GLY A 219 -9.15 21.95 -4.32
CA GLY A 219 -9.20 20.71 -5.09
C GLY A 219 -8.91 20.92 -6.58
N TYR A 220 -8.35 22.08 -6.99
CA TYR A 220 -7.98 22.32 -8.37
C TYR A 220 -6.86 21.36 -8.81
N LEU A 221 -7.07 20.66 -9.91
CA LEU A 221 -6.08 19.76 -10.48
C LEU A 221 -4.93 20.58 -11.08
N ILE A 222 -3.75 20.49 -10.46
CA ILE A 222 -2.54 21.18 -10.91
C ILE A 222 -1.87 20.38 -12.03
N TRP A 223 -1.76 19.05 -11.81
CA TRP A 223 -1.09 18.14 -12.73
C TRP A 223 -1.59 16.72 -12.55
N ASP A 224 -1.64 15.96 -13.64
CA ASP A 224 -1.80 14.51 -13.58
C ASP A 224 -0.96 13.82 -14.66
N GLY A 225 -0.40 12.66 -14.33
CA GLY A 225 0.47 11.88 -15.21
C GLY A 225 0.29 10.38 -15.05
N ALA A 226 0.43 9.65 -16.14
CA ALA A 226 0.45 8.19 -16.08
C ALA A 226 1.78 7.72 -15.50
N ILE A 227 1.71 6.86 -14.48
CA ILE A 227 2.85 6.19 -13.83
C ILE A 227 2.86 4.70 -14.15
N SER A 228 1.77 4.19 -14.71
CA SER A 228 1.64 2.83 -15.20
C SER A 228 0.94 2.84 -16.55
N TYR A 229 1.31 1.90 -17.42
CA TYR A 229 0.76 1.77 -18.75
C TYR A 229 0.30 0.34 -18.98
N VAL A 230 -0.89 0.21 -19.55
CA VAL A 230 -1.43 -1.07 -20.01
C VAL A 230 -0.48 -1.65 -21.07
N SER A 231 0.03 -2.86 -20.85
CA SER A 231 1.01 -3.49 -21.74
C SER A 231 0.69 -4.93 -22.13
N GLY A 232 -0.45 -5.48 -21.65
CA GLY A 232 -0.83 -6.87 -21.86
C GLY A 232 -2.04 -7.06 -22.76
N THR A 233 -2.31 -8.32 -23.09
CA THR A 233 -3.49 -8.75 -23.87
C THR A 233 -4.62 -9.28 -23.00
N SER A 234 -4.32 -9.65 -21.75
CA SER A 234 -5.28 -10.10 -20.75
C SER A 234 -5.63 -9.01 -19.74
N GLU A 235 -6.79 -9.11 -19.09
CA GLU A 235 -7.20 -8.15 -18.06
C GLU A 235 -6.24 -8.14 -16.86
N LEU A 236 -5.64 -9.29 -16.50
CA LEU A 236 -4.66 -9.38 -15.42
C LEU A 236 -3.34 -8.68 -15.78
N GLU A 237 -2.88 -8.82 -17.03
CA GLU A 237 -1.68 -8.09 -17.51
C GLU A 237 -1.91 -6.58 -17.61
N ASN A 238 -3.17 -6.17 -17.63
CA ASN A 238 -3.61 -4.77 -17.70
C ASN A 238 -3.90 -4.17 -16.31
N LEU A 239 -3.60 -4.88 -15.22
CA LEU A 239 -3.63 -4.31 -13.87
C LEU A 239 -2.53 -3.25 -13.74
N ILE A 240 -2.96 -2.01 -13.53
CA ILE A 240 -2.08 -0.84 -13.46
C ILE A 240 -2.22 -0.08 -12.14
N ASP A 241 -2.86 -0.70 -11.16
CA ASP A 241 -3.14 -0.10 -9.86
C ASP A 241 -1.88 0.47 -9.22
N SER A 242 -2.00 1.64 -8.63
CA SER A 242 -0.96 2.27 -7.86
C SER A 242 -1.40 2.41 -6.41
N ASP A 243 -1.11 1.37 -5.63
CA ASP A 243 -1.54 1.25 -4.23
C ASP A 243 -0.51 1.79 -3.23
N SER A 244 0.65 2.22 -3.71
CA SER A 244 1.65 2.86 -2.85
C SER A 244 1.30 4.31 -2.57
N ASN A 245 1.52 4.72 -1.32
CA ASN A 245 1.44 6.13 -0.96
C ASN A 245 2.56 6.90 -1.69
N PRO A 246 2.27 8.04 -2.32
CA PRO A 246 3.30 8.88 -2.91
C PRO A 246 4.30 9.35 -1.84
N LEU A 247 5.58 9.23 -2.10
CA LEU A 247 6.63 9.84 -1.29
C LEU A 247 7.11 11.10 -1.98
N VAL A 248 7.02 12.23 -1.30
CA VAL A 248 7.42 13.55 -1.82
C VAL A 248 8.66 14.02 -1.08
N GLU A 249 9.78 14.13 -1.78
CA GLU A 249 11.05 14.54 -1.19
C GLU A 249 11.96 15.22 -2.23
N GLY A 250 12.61 16.33 -1.85
CA GLY A 250 13.62 17.00 -2.66
C GLY A 250 13.11 17.50 -4.03
N GLY A 251 11.83 17.86 -4.15
CA GLY A 251 11.23 18.29 -5.42
C GLY A 251 10.84 17.14 -6.35
N LEU A 252 10.86 15.92 -5.85
CA LEU A 252 10.54 14.69 -6.57
C LEU A 252 9.37 13.96 -5.90
N VAL A 253 8.57 13.26 -6.72
CA VAL A 253 7.54 12.33 -6.23
C VAL A 253 7.93 10.93 -6.64
N TYR A 254 7.99 10.04 -5.68
CA TYR A 254 8.25 8.62 -5.84
C TYR A 254 6.95 7.85 -5.66
N THR A 255 6.65 6.91 -6.54
CA THR A 255 5.50 6.02 -6.42
C THR A 255 5.80 4.68 -7.08
N THR A 256 5.15 3.63 -6.60
CA THR A 256 5.25 2.29 -7.17
C THR A 256 3.87 1.83 -7.67
N ASN A 257 3.86 0.87 -8.57
CA ASN A 257 2.64 0.28 -9.10
C ASN A 257 2.63 -1.25 -8.90
N TYR A 258 1.51 -1.88 -9.17
CA TYR A 258 1.32 -3.33 -9.05
C TYR A 258 2.35 -4.15 -9.84
N GLN A 259 2.84 -3.66 -10.98
CA GLN A 259 3.84 -4.32 -11.81
C GLN A 259 5.28 -4.19 -11.27
N GLY A 260 5.46 -3.64 -10.07
CA GLY A 260 6.76 -3.56 -9.38
C GLY A 260 7.70 -2.48 -9.91
N LYS A 261 7.20 -1.52 -10.70
CA LYS A 261 8.01 -0.40 -11.19
C LYS A 261 8.02 0.74 -10.19
N LEU A 262 9.21 1.29 -9.92
CA LEU A 262 9.38 2.56 -9.22
C LEU A 262 9.36 3.69 -10.24
N ASN A 263 8.42 4.59 -10.07
CA ASN A 263 8.26 5.77 -10.94
C ASN A 263 8.72 7.01 -10.18
N LEU A 264 9.41 7.89 -10.91
CA LEU A 264 9.95 9.14 -10.42
C LEU A 264 9.47 10.28 -11.30
N SER A 265 8.84 11.28 -10.70
CA SER A 265 8.39 12.49 -11.40
C SER A 265 8.91 13.75 -10.73
N LEU A 266 9.25 14.75 -11.51
CA LEU A 266 9.56 16.09 -11.02
C LEU A 266 8.28 16.82 -10.62
N ILE A 267 8.29 17.47 -9.46
CA ILE A 267 7.15 18.29 -8.97
C ILE A 267 7.01 19.57 -9.80
N HIS A 268 8.10 20.05 -10.36
CA HIS A 268 8.14 21.26 -11.19
C HIS A 268 8.18 20.89 -12.67
N ILE A 269 7.04 20.76 -13.25
CA ILE A 269 6.89 20.71 -14.71
C ILE A 269 6.12 21.94 -15.15
#